data_2a1b8f9000dcf0bed7b3b514e7cc4480
#
_entry.id   2a1b8f9000dcf0bed7b3b514e7cc4480
#
_cell.length_a   1.000
_cell.length_b   1.000
_cell.length_c   1.000
_cell.angle_alpha   90.00
_cell.angle_beta   90.00
_cell.angle_gamma   90.00
#
_symmetry.space_group_name_H-M   'P 1'
#
loop_
_entity.id
_entity.type
_entity.pdbx_description
1 polymer ?
#
loop_
_entity_poly.entity_id
_entity_poly.type
_entity_poly.pdbx_seq_one_letter_code
_entity_poly.pdbx_strand_id
1 'polypeptide(L)'
;MMQIAVISMVRNEADIIESFVRHAASFADKLYIVDHASTDGTYEILQQLAAEGLPLSVQQFSESEQAQAEVMTDLMEQAFAAGGDFVLPLDADEFLLSDGGQDMAWCREALFSVCRPADIYQLPWVTYQTAEEYHGQQFILAMESQRESWPEELGKLLLGREAWEKTGFRLSQGNHHALLPATDGLQRLKPLPLNGVHLAHFPWRSSDQAASKAAVGWLANVAKYSRQTNLANHWRKGFYRLLAGEKMVRPPLTHGQPARIAPACKARALSYTKARSGEGVLLRNVLLAAEQLANAYSEQQAASEQHKVSLLLPYLGEQEPFQQSFASVVAEDYPQVNLIVFPLGEEAIHDDWLLGFLQEQSDKTAKDIVYLQEQGDILWQDLAESADGEFIQWGFPGDILAQHKLQPMVTTLTRHGNIDFVLTNSLDYPALHQAKEQGTLVDLQLPDGFAIGDGNIYRQYLRKHQALLSGGLSAPLFRRQTMQHCGFCREYLQDGKPQWQAIWQAVLQDAIIGAMDTPLVEMHSQR
;
A
#
# COMPACT_ATOMS: atom_id res chain seq x y z
N MET A 1 28.57 22.42 -20.74
CA MET A 1 29.06 21.10 -20.26
C MET A 1 27.82 20.40 -19.76
N MET A 2 27.58 19.15 -20.16
CA MET A 2 26.40 18.40 -19.71
C MET A 2 26.42 18.17 -18.19
N GLN A 3 25.27 18.22 -17.56
CA GLN A 3 25.11 18.12 -16.10
C GLN A 3 24.36 16.84 -15.69
N ILE A 4 24.89 16.14 -14.70
CA ILE A 4 24.24 14.98 -14.08
C ILE A 4 23.75 15.38 -12.69
N ALA A 5 22.46 15.14 -12.41
CA ALA A 5 21.91 15.19 -11.08
C ALA A 5 21.65 13.76 -10.55
N VAL A 6 21.99 13.51 -9.30
CA VAL A 6 21.57 12.32 -8.57
C VAL A 6 20.37 12.69 -7.70
N ILE A 7 19.32 11.88 -7.72
CA ILE A 7 18.15 12.01 -6.84
C ILE A 7 18.01 10.77 -5.97
N SER A 8 17.62 10.95 -4.72
CA SER A 8 17.48 9.83 -3.78
C SER A 8 16.43 10.13 -2.70
N MET A 9 15.65 9.11 -2.33
CA MET A 9 14.81 9.12 -1.13
C MET A 9 15.36 8.07 -0.16
N VAL A 10 15.71 8.51 1.05
CA VAL A 10 16.42 7.68 2.03
C VAL A 10 15.66 7.58 3.34
N ARG A 11 15.78 6.43 4.02
CA ARG A 11 15.22 6.22 5.36
C ARG A 11 16.05 5.26 6.17
N ASN A 12 16.59 5.73 7.30
CA ASN A 12 17.40 4.92 8.23
C ASN A 12 18.62 4.28 7.56
N GLU A 13 19.42 5.09 6.89
CA GLU A 13 20.63 4.71 6.16
C GLU A 13 21.91 5.34 6.78
N ALA A 14 21.89 5.64 8.11
CA ALA A 14 22.99 6.31 8.80
C ALA A 14 24.32 5.57 8.69
N ASP A 15 24.28 4.26 8.49
CA ASP A 15 25.47 3.41 8.33
C ASP A 15 26.19 3.61 6.98
N ILE A 16 25.48 4.05 5.93
CA ILE A 16 26.00 4.11 4.57
C ILE A 16 25.91 5.50 3.91
N ILE A 17 25.03 6.37 4.40
CA ILE A 17 24.67 7.62 3.73
C ILE A 17 25.86 8.56 3.44
N GLU A 18 26.83 8.65 4.35
CA GLU A 18 28.05 9.44 4.11
C GLU A 18 28.83 8.92 2.91
N SER A 19 29.05 7.60 2.84
CA SER A 19 29.76 6.96 1.73
C SER A 19 29.03 7.18 0.40
N PHE A 20 27.69 7.05 0.42
CA PHE A 20 26.84 7.28 -0.74
C PHE A 20 26.95 8.72 -1.25
N VAL A 21 26.78 9.71 -0.38
CA VAL A 21 26.83 11.13 -0.77
C VAL A 21 28.21 11.52 -1.31
N ARG A 22 29.30 11.10 -0.65
CA ARG A 22 30.65 11.39 -1.13
C ARG A 22 30.96 10.72 -2.46
N HIS A 23 30.48 9.49 -2.65
CA HIS A 23 30.61 8.78 -3.92
C HIS A 23 29.82 9.50 -5.03
N ALA A 24 28.53 9.78 -4.80
CA ALA A 24 27.69 10.46 -5.79
C ALA A 24 28.24 11.85 -6.15
N ALA A 25 28.75 12.62 -5.17
CA ALA A 25 29.38 13.91 -5.39
C ALA A 25 30.69 13.83 -6.22
N SER A 26 31.29 12.65 -6.37
CA SER A 26 32.52 12.50 -7.18
C SER A 26 32.25 12.46 -8.68
N PHE A 27 31.00 12.24 -9.12
CA PHE A 27 30.64 12.20 -10.54
C PHE A 27 29.42 13.08 -10.89
N ALA A 28 28.58 13.41 -9.95
CA ALA A 28 27.38 14.24 -10.15
C ALA A 28 27.65 15.72 -9.86
N ASP A 29 26.98 16.62 -10.59
CA ASP A 29 27.06 18.07 -10.41
C ASP A 29 26.14 18.54 -9.27
N LYS A 30 25.05 17.81 -9.02
CA LYS A 30 24.08 18.11 -7.97
C LYS A 30 23.45 16.83 -7.42
N LEU A 31 23.22 16.82 -6.11
CA LEU A 31 22.49 15.78 -5.41
C LEU A 31 21.22 16.37 -4.78
N TYR A 32 20.08 15.75 -5.01
CA TYR A 32 18.82 16.07 -4.36
C TYR A 32 18.40 14.86 -3.54
N ILE A 33 18.41 15.00 -2.22
CA ILE A 33 18.10 13.91 -1.31
C ILE A 33 16.92 14.29 -0.42
N VAL A 34 15.92 13.42 -0.37
CA VAL A 34 14.80 13.51 0.56
C VAL A 34 15.01 12.48 1.67
N ASP A 35 15.06 12.95 2.91
CA ASP A 35 15.00 12.11 4.10
C ASP A 35 13.55 11.80 4.47
N HIS A 36 13.18 10.53 4.44
CA HIS A 36 11.83 10.06 4.76
C HIS A 36 11.72 9.74 6.25
N ALA A 37 11.67 10.78 7.08
CA ALA A 37 11.51 10.69 8.53
C ALA A 37 12.46 9.67 9.19
N SER A 38 13.74 9.73 8.88
CA SER A 38 14.74 8.87 9.49
C SER A 38 14.87 9.12 11.01
N THR A 39 15.14 8.06 11.76
CA THR A 39 15.20 8.07 13.21
C THR A 39 16.57 7.64 13.76
N ASP A 40 17.51 7.30 12.88
CA ASP A 40 18.82 6.76 13.20
C ASP A 40 19.98 7.79 13.12
N GLY A 41 19.71 9.00 12.65
CA GLY A 41 20.69 10.08 12.46
C GLY A 41 21.07 10.33 11.00
N THR A 42 20.41 9.66 10.04
CA THR A 42 20.61 9.89 8.61
C THR A 42 20.48 11.37 8.24
N TYR A 43 19.42 12.05 8.72
CA TYR A 43 19.17 13.44 8.39
C TYR A 43 20.27 14.38 8.91
N GLU A 44 20.72 14.19 10.14
CA GLU A 44 21.79 14.97 10.74
C GLU A 44 23.13 14.80 10.00
N ILE A 45 23.39 13.57 9.48
CA ILE A 45 24.55 13.30 8.63
C ILE A 45 24.45 14.09 7.32
N LEU A 46 23.29 14.05 6.68
CA LEU A 46 23.03 14.79 5.43
C LEU A 46 23.21 16.29 5.62
N GLN A 47 22.71 16.87 6.72
CA GLN A 47 22.89 18.29 7.04
C GLN A 47 24.36 18.67 7.21
N GLN A 48 25.15 17.81 7.87
CA GLN A 48 26.59 18.07 8.02
C GLN A 48 27.34 17.98 6.70
N LEU A 49 27.01 17.00 5.84
CA LEU A 49 27.61 16.88 4.51
C LEU A 49 27.26 18.09 3.61
N ALA A 50 26.03 18.61 3.72
CA ALA A 50 25.66 19.85 3.04
C ALA A 50 26.46 21.06 3.56
N ALA A 51 26.68 21.15 4.88
CA ALA A 51 27.48 22.19 5.51
C ALA A 51 28.97 22.13 5.16
N GLU A 52 29.49 20.94 4.77
CA GLU A 52 30.85 20.81 4.22
C GLU A 52 31.01 21.43 2.82
N GLY A 53 29.92 21.87 2.18
CA GLY A 53 29.93 22.48 0.85
C GLY A 53 29.85 21.46 -0.31
N LEU A 54 29.44 20.23 -0.03
CA LEU A 54 29.12 19.27 -1.09
C LEU A 54 27.91 19.75 -1.92
N PRO A 55 27.80 19.38 -3.20
CA PRO A 55 26.72 19.81 -4.10
C PRO A 55 25.38 19.13 -3.72
N LEU A 56 24.95 19.22 -2.49
CA LEU A 56 23.87 18.48 -1.86
C LEU A 56 22.73 19.43 -1.45
N SER A 57 21.52 19.11 -1.86
CA SER A 57 20.26 19.69 -1.40
C SER A 57 19.49 18.62 -0.62
N VAL A 58 19.13 18.93 0.63
CA VAL A 58 18.43 18.01 1.53
C VAL A 58 17.04 18.56 1.85
N GLN A 59 16.04 17.71 1.73
CA GLN A 59 14.65 17.97 2.12
C GLN A 59 14.19 16.88 3.08
N GLN A 60 13.16 17.15 3.88
CA GLN A 60 12.49 16.13 4.70
C GLN A 60 11.08 15.88 4.18
N PHE A 61 10.71 14.62 4.21
CA PHE A 61 9.35 14.15 3.97
C PHE A 61 8.88 13.42 5.23
N SER A 62 7.88 14.00 5.91
CA SER A 62 7.47 13.56 7.24
C SER A 62 6.34 12.54 7.25
N GLU A 63 5.70 12.28 6.10
CA GLU A 63 4.62 11.32 6.03
C GLU A 63 5.12 9.89 6.27
N SER A 64 4.33 9.10 6.99
CA SER A 64 4.69 7.72 7.32
C SER A 64 4.52 6.74 6.16
N GLU A 65 3.80 7.17 5.12
CA GLU A 65 3.44 6.34 3.98
C GLU A 65 4.59 6.16 2.98
N GLN A 66 4.57 5.03 2.27
CA GLN A 66 5.51 4.78 1.18
C GLN A 66 5.15 5.62 -0.06
N ALA A 67 5.83 6.74 -0.27
CA ALA A 67 5.57 7.68 -1.36
C ALA A 67 6.76 7.80 -2.36
N GLN A 68 7.59 6.76 -2.49
CA GLN A 68 8.84 6.84 -3.25
C GLN A 68 8.63 7.24 -4.72
N ALA A 69 7.63 6.69 -5.39
CA ALA A 69 7.40 6.97 -6.81
C ALA A 69 7.05 8.44 -7.06
N GLU A 70 6.19 9.01 -6.21
CA GLU A 70 5.76 10.40 -6.26
C GLU A 70 6.93 11.33 -5.94
N VAL A 71 7.57 11.14 -4.80
CA VAL A 71 8.72 11.96 -4.34
C VAL A 71 9.87 11.92 -5.33
N MET A 72 10.21 10.74 -5.87
CA MET A 72 11.30 10.61 -6.83
C MET A 72 10.95 11.24 -8.18
N THR A 73 9.68 11.23 -8.59
CA THR A 73 9.22 11.94 -9.79
C THR A 73 9.37 13.46 -9.59
N ASP A 74 8.93 14.00 -8.46
CA ASP A 74 9.04 15.43 -8.14
C ASP A 74 10.51 15.88 -8.07
N LEU A 75 11.40 15.07 -7.48
CA LEU A 75 12.84 15.35 -7.46
C LEU A 75 13.46 15.34 -8.86
N MET A 76 13.01 14.42 -9.73
CA MET A 76 13.46 14.37 -11.14
C MET A 76 13.04 15.65 -11.87
N GLU A 77 11.78 16.06 -11.73
CA GLU A 77 11.27 17.30 -12.35
C GLU A 77 12.02 18.53 -11.82
N GLN A 78 12.28 18.59 -10.53
CA GLN A 78 13.08 19.65 -9.91
C GLN A 78 14.51 19.70 -10.47
N ALA A 79 15.15 18.53 -10.62
CA ALA A 79 16.51 18.45 -11.16
C ALA A 79 16.58 18.88 -12.63
N PHE A 80 15.61 18.52 -13.46
CA PHE A 80 15.52 18.97 -14.84
C PHE A 80 15.23 20.47 -14.95
N ALA A 81 14.32 21.00 -14.14
CA ALA A 81 14.03 22.43 -14.07
C ALA A 81 15.25 23.27 -13.65
N ALA A 82 16.14 22.70 -12.81
CA ALA A 82 17.39 23.32 -12.41
C ALA A 82 18.52 23.23 -13.47
N GLY A 83 18.24 22.63 -14.64
CA GLY A 83 19.18 22.58 -15.76
C GLY A 83 19.99 21.28 -15.87
N GLY A 84 19.63 20.23 -15.13
CA GLY A 84 20.21 18.91 -15.31
C GLY A 84 19.92 18.34 -16.71
N ASP A 85 20.93 17.82 -17.40
CA ASP A 85 20.76 17.14 -18.68
C ASP A 85 20.39 15.68 -18.47
N PHE A 86 20.90 15.08 -17.39
CA PHE A 86 20.61 13.73 -16.95
C PHE A 86 20.26 13.67 -15.48
N VAL A 87 19.34 12.78 -15.14
CA VAL A 87 18.98 12.43 -13.77
C VAL A 87 19.20 10.93 -13.54
N LEU A 88 19.91 10.60 -12.47
CA LEU A 88 20.17 9.23 -12.01
C LEU A 88 19.50 9.01 -10.66
N PRO A 89 18.36 8.30 -10.60
CA PRO A 89 17.73 7.91 -9.36
C PRO A 89 18.48 6.74 -8.73
N LEU A 90 18.99 6.93 -7.51
CA LEU A 90 19.73 5.93 -6.73
C LEU A 90 19.15 5.75 -5.34
N ASP A 91 19.17 4.50 -4.86
CA ASP A 91 19.01 4.21 -3.45
C ASP A 91 20.34 4.40 -2.70
N ALA A 92 20.31 4.68 -1.39
CA ALA A 92 21.53 4.96 -0.62
C ALA A 92 22.55 3.80 -0.59
N ASP A 93 22.11 2.60 -0.93
CA ASP A 93 22.92 1.39 -1.00
C ASP A 93 23.37 1.01 -2.42
N GLU A 94 23.33 1.99 -3.36
CA GLU A 94 23.72 1.83 -4.77
C GLU A 94 24.87 2.75 -5.15
N PHE A 95 25.91 2.18 -5.77
CA PHE A 95 27.13 2.86 -6.13
C PHE A 95 27.46 2.64 -7.61
N LEU A 96 27.65 3.72 -8.37
CA LEU A 96 28.09 3.64 -9.76
C LEU A 96 29.53 3.15 -9.84
N LEU A 97 29.79 2.09 -10.57
CA LEU A 97 31.13 1.54 -10.80
C LEU A 97 31.38 1.33 -12.29
N SER A 98 32.64 1.35 -12.68
CA SER A 98 33.08 0.90 -14.02
C SER A 98 33.31 -0.61 -14.01
N ASP A 99 33.03 -1.27 -15.13
CA ASP A 99 33.25 -2.72 -15.29
C ASP A 99 34.77 -3.05 -15.28
N GLY A 100 35.61 -2.11 -15.66
CA GLY A 100 37.08 -2.26 -15.72
C GLY A 100 37.84 -1.71 -14.50
N GLY A 101 37.12 -1.26 -13.44
CA GLY A 101 37.74 -0.70 -12.23
C GLY A 101 38.34 0.69 -12.40
N GLN A 102 37.92 1.44 -13.41
CA GLN A 102 38.30 2.85 -13.64
C GLN A 102 37.67 3.75 -12.55
N ASP A 103 38.19 4.97 -12.43
CA ASP A 103 37.70 5.95 -11.45
C ASP A 103 36.40 6.63 -11.89
N MET A 104 35.85 7.48 -11.01
CA MET A 104 34.56 8.14 -11.25
C MET A 104 34.65 9.24 -12.33
N ALA A 105 35.82 9.83 -12.56
CA ALA A 105 36.01 10.78 -13.64
C ALA A 105 35.86 10.07 -14.99
N TRP A 106 36.44 8.88 -15.10
CA TRP A 106 36.26 8.02 -16.29
C TRP A 106 34.79 7.60 -16.46
N CYS A 107 34.12 7.19 -15.37
CA CYS A 107 32.68 6.82 -15.42
C CYS A 107 31.85 7.99 -15.98
N ARG A 108 32.10 9.21 -15.51
CA ARG A 108 31.39 10.40 -15.97
C ARG A 108 31.65 10.67 -17.45
N GLU A 109 32.91 10.60 -17.89
CA GLU A 109 33.29 10.78 -19.31
C GLU A 109 32.66 9.69 -20.19
N ALA A 110 32.66 8.45 -19.73
CA ALA A 110 32.03 7.33 -20.44
C ALA A 110 30.55 7.56 -20.66
N LEU A 111 29.82 8.01 -19.61
CA LEU A 111 28.39 8.34 -19.70
C LEU A 111 28.14 9.43 -20.75
N PHE A 112 28.90 10.53 -20.73
CA PHE A 112 28.71 11.62 -21.67
C PHE A 112 29.15 11.29 -23.12
N SER A 113 30.03 10.32 -23.30
CA SER A 113 30.46 9.91 -24.65
C SER A 113 29.40 9.10 -25.40
N VAL A 114 28.51 8.39 -24.68
CA VAL A 114 27.55 7.48 -25.29
C VAL A 114 26.09 7.88 -25.03
N CYS A 115 25.81 8.65 -23.97
CA CYS A 115 24.44 9.01 -23.59
C CYS A 115 24.02 10.33 -24.25
N ARG A 116 22.74 10.40 -24.64
CA ARG A 116 22.08 11.60 -25.19
C ARG A 116 20.89 11.98 -24.32
N PRO A 117 20.67 13.28 -24.04
CA PRO A 117 19.51 13.73 -23.26
C PRO A 117 18.14 13.36 -23.85
N ALA A 118 18.08 12.98 -25.11
CA ALA A 118 16.87 12.53 -25.79
C ALA A 118 16.48 11.07 -25.50
N ASP A 119 17.32 10.33 -24.77
CA ASP A 119 17.15 8.90 -24.52
C ASP A 119 17.07 8.58 -23.02
N ILE A 120 16.60 7.37 -22.71
CA ILE A 120 16.63 6.76 -21.38
C ILE A 120 17.53 5.53 -21.47
N TYR A 121 18.41 5.37 -20.49
CA TYR A 121 19.35 4.24 -20.45
C TYR A 121 19.12 3.40 -19.21
N GLN A 122 19.39 2.10 -19.31
CA GLN A 122 19.37 1.16 -18.21
C GLN A 122 20.78 0.78 -17.80
N LEU A 123 21.11 1.02 -16.51
CA LEU A 123 22.34 0.55 -15.90
C LEU A 123 22.12 -0.85 -15.33
N PRO A 124 23.03 -1.80 -15.61
CA PRO A 124 22.99 -3.11 -14.96
C PRO A 124 23.10 -2.99 -13.44
N TRP A 125 22.38 -3.84 -12.73
CA TRP A 125 22.36 -3.88 -11.28
C TRP A 125 23.06 -5.14 -10.77
N VAL A 126 24.11 -4.98 -10.01
CA VAL A 126 24.92 -6.09 -9.49
C VAL A 126 24.89 -6.06 -7.96
N THR A 127 24.46 -7.15 -7.34
CA THR A 127 24.37 -7.24 -5.89
C THR A 127 25.71 -7.64 -5.28
N TYR A 128 26.15 -6.86 -4.30
CA TYR A 128 27.35 -7.09 -3.51
C TYR A 128 27.01 -7.36 -2.03
N GLN A 129 27.95 -7.96 -1.32
CA GLN A 129 27.89 -8.12 0.12
C GLN A 129 29.19 -7.64 0.73
N THR A 130 29.11 -7.13 1.97
CA THR A 130 30.30 -6.80 2.76
C THR A 130 30.95 -8.09 3.28
N ALA A 131 32.28 -8.13 3.42
CA ALA A 131 33.01 -9.31 3.92
C ALA A 131 32.58 -9.70 5.35
N GLU A 132 32.36 -8.69 6.20
CA GLU A 132 31.90 -8.83 7.58
C GLU A 132 30.62 -8.03 7.80
N GLU A 133 29.96 -8.19 8.95
CA GLU A 133 28.87 -7.32 9.34
C GLU A 133 29.35 -5.87 9.45
N TYR A 134 28.72 -4.98 8.70
CA TYR A 134 29.10 -3.58 8.61
C TYR A 134 28.31 -2.74 9.60
N HIS A 135 29.02 -2.02 10.44
CA HIS A 135 28.44 -1.17 11.50
C HIS A 135 28.80 0.32 11.35
N GLY A 136 28.99 0.82 10.14
CA GLY A 136 29.13 2.25 9.86
C GLY A 136 30.54 2.82 9.96
N GLN A 137 31.60 2.03 9.88
CA GLN A 137 32.95 2.58 10.12
C GLN A 137 33.84 2.82 8.90
N GLN A 138 33.72 2.16 7.80
CA GLN A 138 34.49 2.37 6.55
C GLN A 138 33.92 1.45 5.47
N PHE A 139 32.82 1.80 4.91
CA PHE A 139 32.09 0.99 3.94
C PHE A 139 32.94 0.55 2.74
N ILE A 140 33.97 1.31 2.41
CA ILE A 140 34.77 1.20 1.19
C ILE A 140 35.74 0.02 1.18
N LEU A 141 36.12 -0.51 2.35
CA LEU A 141 37.14 -1.54 2.48
C LEU A 141 36.58 -2.95 2.64
N ALA A 142 35.29 -3.10 2.77
CA ALA A 142 34.65 -4.34 3.18
C ALA A 142 33.96 -5.11 2.07
N MET A 143 34.27 -4.82 0.80
CA MET A 143 33.53 -5.39 -0.33
C MET A 143 34.14 -6.68 -0.82
N GLU A 144 33.50 -7.78 -0.55
CA GLU A 144 33.80 -9.06 -1.17
C GLU A 144 32.56 -9.67 -1.82
N SER A 145 32.76 -10.13 -3.03
CA SER A 145 31.99 -11.04 -3.86
C SER A 145 30.60 -10.59 -4.38
N GLN A 146 30.50 -10.76 -5.67
CA GLN A 146 29.35 -10.59 -6.53
C GLN A 146 28.37 -11.76 -6.38
N ARG A 147 27.09 -11.47 -6.25
CA ARG A 147 26.02 -12.45 -6.42
C ARG A 147 25.65 -12.52 -7.91
N GLU A 148 25.16 -13.67 -8.38
CA GLU A 148 24.66 -13.80 -9.74
C GLU A 148 23.71 -12.64 -10.10
N SER A 149 23.82 -12.15 -11.34
CA SER A 149 23.04 -11.04 -11.87
C SER A 149 21.54 -11.27 -11.67
N TRP A 150 20.87 -10.23 -11.21
CA TRP A 150 19.41 -10.16 -11.26
C TRP A 150 18.94 -10.19 -12.73
N PRO A 151 17.68 -10.58 -13.00
CA PRO A 151 17.13 -10.52 -14.36
C PRO A 151 17.43 -9.16 -15.01
N GLU A 152 17.79 -9.14 -16.28
CA GLU A 152 18.14 -7.94 -17.06
C GLU A 152 17.09 -6.81 -16.97
N GLU A 153 15.87 -7.12 -16.53
CA GLU A 153 14.76 -6.19 -16.38
C GLU A 153 14.82 -5.31 -15.13
N LEU A 154 15.74 -5.55 -14.18
CA LEU A 154 15.81 -4.88 -12.88
C LEU A 154 17.04 -3.95 -12.73
N GLY A 155 17.37 -3.20 -13.76
CA GLY A 155 18.38 -2.13 -13.65
C GLY A 155 17.79 -0.81 -13.13
N LYS A 156 18.64 0.17 -12.83
CA LYS A 156 18.22 1.57 -12.62
C LYS A 156 18.34 2.35 -13.92
N LEU A 157 17.67 3.49 -13.98
CA LEU A 157 17.60 4.30 -15.20
C LEU A 157 18.50 5.53 -15.10
N LEU A 158 19.22 5.84 -16.16
CA LEU A 158 19.75 7.19 -16.42
C LEU A 158 18.75 7.89 -17.35
N LEU A 159 18.17 8.96 -16.87
CA LEU A 159 17.03 9.66 -17.48
C LEU A 159 17.53 10.93 -18.19
N GLY A 160 17.22 11.06 -19.47
CA GLY A 160 17.54 12.25 -20.23
C GLY A 160 16.44 13.32 -20.17
N ARG A 161 16.82 14.60 -20.05
CA ARG A 161 15.87 15.73 -19.96
C ARG A 161 14.98 15.84 -21.19
N GLU A 162 15.54 15.80 -22.40
CA GLU A 162 14.76 15.93 -23.64
C GLU A 162 13.76 14.77 -23.82
N ALA A 163 14.12 13.56 -23.33
CA ALA A 163 13.21 12.42 -23.31
C ALA A 163 12.01 12.72 -22.40
N TRP A 164 12.25 13.31 -21.22
CA TRP A 164 11.19 13.71 -20.29
C TRP A 164 10.34 14.87 -20.85
N GLU A 165 10.94 15.92 -21.38
CA GLU A 165 10.23 17.06 -21.99
C GLU A 165 9.28 16.62 -23.11
N LYS A 166 9.69 15.59 -23.86
CA LYS A 166 8.89 15.04 -24.95
C LYS A 166 7.73 14.17 -24.49
N THR A 167 7.87 13.47 -23.37
CA THR A 167 6.97 12.38 -23.00
C THR A 167 6.22 12.61 -21.69
N GLY A 168 6.77 13.39 -20.76
CA GLY A 168 6.20 13.61 -19.43
C GLY A 168 6.14 12.35 -18.58
N PHE A 169 7.07 11.41 -18.73
CA PHE A 169 7.08 10.17 -17.97
C PHE A 169 7.26 10.40 -16.47
N ARG A 170 6.77 9.45 -15.67
CA ARG A 170 6.92 9.36 -14.23
C ARG A 170 7.75 8.13 -13.85
N LEU A 171 8.30 8.15 -12.64
CA LEU A 171 9.04 7.00 -12.11
C LEU A 171 8.13 5.97 -11.46
N SER A 172 8.45 4.69 -11.62
CA SER A 172 7.81 3.60 -10.89
C SER A 172 8.33 3.51 -9.46
N GLN A 173 7.59 2.79 -8.61
CA GLN A 173 8.10 2.34 -7.31
C GLN A 173 9.42 1.57 -7.52
N GLY A 174 10.45 1.87 -6.72
CA GLY A 174 11.80 1.31 -6.86
C GLY A 174 12.65 1.92 -7.97
N ASN A 175 12.12 2.89 -8.75
CA ASN A 175 12.83 3.62 -9.80
C ASN A 175 13.37 2.75 -10.95
N HIS A 176 12.74 1.59 -11.20
CA HIS A 176 13.17 0.65 -12.24
C HIS A 176 12.59 0.95 -13.62
N HIS A 177 11.49 1.71 -13.68
CA HIS A 177 10.79 1.99 -14.93
C HIS A 177 10.38 3.45 -15.04
N ALA A 178 10.44 3.98 -16.26
CA ALA A 178 9.79 5.22 -16.67
C ALA A 178 8.40 4.87 -17.24
N LEU A 179 7.35 5.50 -16.72
CA LEU A 179 5.96 5.17 -16.98
C LEU A 179 5.24 6.33 -17.66
N LEU A 180 4.49 6.02 -18.73
CA LEU A 180 3.58 6.95 -19.39
C LEU A 180 2.13 6.65 -19.03
N PRO A 181 1.29 7.65 -18.81
CA PRO A 181 -0.16 7.48 -18.83
C PRO A 181 -0.61 6.98 -20.20
N ALA A 182 -1.39 5.91 -20.24
CA ALA A 182 -1.98 5.35 -21.45
C ALA A 182 -3.47 5.10 -21.22
N THR A 183 -4.25 4.96 -22.29
CA THR A 183 -5.70 4.72 -22.21
C THR A 183 -6.06 3.45 -21.44
N ASP A 184 -5.18 2.46 -21.46
CA ASP A 184 -5.38 1.15 -20.81
C ASP A 184 -4.49 0.94 -19.56
N GLY A 185 -4.05 2.03 -18.92
CA GLY A 185 -3.18 1.99 -17.73
C GLY A 185 -1.83 2.68 -17.92
N LEU A 186 -0.76 2.13 -17.36
CA LEU A 186 0.59 2.68 -17.43
C LEU A 186 1.45 1.89 -18.43
N GLN A 187 1.96 2.57 -19.44
CA GLN A 187 2.92 2.00 -20.39
C GLN A 187 4.36 2.22 -19.92
N ARG A 188 5.16 1.17 -19.94
CA ARG A 188 6.62 1.27 -19.66
C ARG A 188 7.37 1.74 -20.89
N LEU A 189 8.22 2.75 -20.74
CA LEU A 189 9.19 3.12 -21.75
C LEU A 189 10.34 2.10 -21.77
N LYS A 190 10.78 1.74 -22.95
CA LYS A 190 11.91 0.81 -23.14
C LYS A 190 13.23 1.57 -23.12
N PRO A 191 14.10 1.37 -22.11
CA PRO A 191 15.41 2.02 -22.06
C PRO A 191 16.39 1.36 -23.04
N LEU A 192 17.43 2.11 -23.39
CA LEU A 192 18.60 1.59 -24.10
C LEU A 192 19.57 0.95 -23.11
N PRO A 193 20.22 -0.18 -23.42
CA PRO A 193 21.22 -0.77 -22.54
C PRO A 193 22.46 0.13 -22.45
N LEU A 194 23.00 0.29 -21.24
CA LEU A 194 24.26 1.00 -21.01
C LEU A 194 25.32 0.02 -20.55
N ASN A 195 26.43 -0.03 -21.26
CA ASN A 195 27.57 -0.94 -21.03
C ASN A 195 28.79 -0.17 -20.52
N GLY A 196 29.69 -0.88 -19.85
CA GLY A 196 30.95 -0.33 -19.32
C GLY A 196 30.84 0.23 -17.90
N VAL A 197 29.63 0.40 -17.41
CA VAL A 197 29.32 0.81 -16.03
C VAL A 197 28.16 -0.02 -15.48
N HIS A 198 28.13 -0.19 -14.15
CA HIS A 198 27.04 -0.86 -13.45
C HIS A 198 26.80 -0.21 -12.10
N LEU A 199 25.69 -0.54 -11.46
CA LEU A 199 25.39 -0.16 -10.09
C LEU A 199 25.67 -1.33 -9.14
N ALA A 200 26.61 -1.10 -8.22
CA ALA A 200 26.88 -2.02 -7.12
C ALA A 200 25.85 -1.78 -6.02
N HIS A 201 25.00 -2.76 -5.76
CA HIS A 201 23.92 -2.70 -4.78
C HIS A 201 24.26 -3.51 -3.53
N PHE A 202 24.13 -2.89 -2.34
CA PHE A 202 24.47 -3.44 -1.03
C PHE A 202 23.23 -3.58 -0.12
N PRO A 203 22.29 -4.48 -0.43
CA PRO A 203 21.05 -4.62 0.32
C PRO A 203 21.25 -5.21 1.72
N TRP A 204 22.36 -5.90 1.93
CA TRP A 204 22.71 -6.50 3.20
C TRP A 204 24.04 -5.96 3.72
N ARG A 205 24.00 -5.29 4.85
CA ARG A 205 25.19 -4.73 5.50
C ARG A 205 25.42 -5.31 6.90
N SER A 206 24.35 -5.46 7.70
CA SER A 206 24.35 -6.14 8.99
C SER A 206 23.01 -6.80 9.25
N SER A 207 22.96 -7.74 10.22
CA SER A 207 21.73 -8.38 10.67
C SER A 207 20.70 -7.34 11.18
N ASP A 208 21.17 -6.35 11.92
CA ASP A 208 20.32 -5.31 12.52
C ASP A 208 19.78 -4.35 11.45
N GLN A 209 20.60 -3.95 10.47
CA GLN A 209 20.16 -3.13 9.36
C GLN A 209 19.10 -3.86 8.51
N ALA A 210 19.34 -5.12 8.18
CA ALA A 210 18.39 -5.93 7.40
C ALA A 210 17.06 -6.13 8.16
N ALA A 211 17.12 -6.36 9.47
CA ALA A 211 15.95 -6.47 10.32
C ALA A 211 15.16 -5.15 10.39
N SER A 212 15.87 -4.02 10.60
CA SER A 212 15.26 -2.69 10.62
C SER A 212 14.60 -2.36 9.27
N LYS A 213 15.28 -2.59 8.16
CA LYS A 213 14.76 -2.35 6.80
C LYS A 213 13.51 -3.19 6.51
N ALA A 214 13.51 -4.47 6.91
CA ALA A 214 12.36 -5.35 6.76
C ALA A 214 11.16 -4.88 7.60
N ALA A 215 11.39 -4.54 8.87
CA ALA A 215 10.33 -4.14 9.79
C ALA A 215 9.74 -2.77 9.42
N VAL A 216 10.59 -1.75 9.26
CA VAL A 216 10.15 -0.38 8.94
C VAL A 216 9.54 -0.31 7.55
N GLY A 217 10.16 -0.97 6.57
CA GLY A 217 9.65 -1.01 5.19
C GLY A 217 8.28 -1.69 5.10
N TRP A 218 8.07 -2.80 5.83
CA TRP A 218 6.76 -3.45 5.88
C TRP A 218 5.72 -2.58 6.58
N LEU A 219 6.03 -1.96 7.72
CA LEU A 219 5.09 -1.07 8.42
C LEU A 219 4.68 0.13 7.57
N ALA A 220 5.62 0.77 6.88
CA ALA A 220 5.32 1.87 5.95
C ALA A 220 4.44 1.43 4.76
N ASN A 221 4.68 0.20 4.27
CA ASN A 221 3.85 -0.38 3.22
C ASN A 221 2.42 -0.68 3.69
N VAL A 222 2.26 -1.19 4.92
CA VAL A 222 0.95 -1.43 5.54
C VAL A 222 0.19 -0.11 5.74
N ALA A 223 0.89 0.97 6.11
CA ALA A 223 0.27 2.29 6.26
C ALA A 223 -0.40 2.77 4.96
N LYS A 224 0.25 2.54 3.81
CA LYS A 224 -0.27 2.99 2.50
C LYS A 224 -1.28 2.03 1.88
N TYR A 225 -0.99 0.73 1.91
CA TYR A 225 -1.68 -0.25 1.06
C TYR A 225 -2.47 -1.32 1.84
N SER A 226 -2.56 -1.22 3.16
CA SER A 226 -3.07 -2.29 4.04
C SER A 226 -2.18 -3.57 4.04
N ARG A 227 -2.61 -4.59 4.77
CA ARG A 227 -1.85 -5.86 4.88
C ARG A 227 -1.83 -6.73 3.62
N GLN A 228 -2.63 -6.39 2.63
CA GLN A 228 -2.95 -7.27 1.49
C GLN A 228 -2.13 -7.05 0.24
N THR A 229 -1.11 -6.22 0.29
CA THR A 229 -0.34 -5.97 -0.92
C THR A 229 0.68 -7.06 -1.17
N ASN A 230 0.76 -7.56 -2.40
CA ASN A 230 1.93 -8.30 -2.89
C ASN A 230 3.15 -7.40 -3.11
N LEU A 231 2.96 -6.10 -2.98
CA LEU A 231 4.04 -5.14 -2.99
C LEU A 231 4.92 -5.38 -1.77
N ALA A 232 6.23 -5.30 -1.96
CA ALA A 232 7.22 -5.47 -0.90
C ALA A 232 7.22 -6.84 -0.18
N ASN A 233 6.91 -7.92 -0.88
CA ASN A 233 6.93 -9.29 -0.35
C ASN A 233 8.22 -9.68 0.38
N HIS A 234 9.36 -9.13 -0.03
CA HIS A 234 10.64 -9.36 0.64
C HIS A 234 10.67 -8.75 2.06
N TRP A 235 10.11 -7.55 2.27
CA TRP A 235 9.96 -6.95 3.60
C TRP A 235 8.94 -7.70 4.45
N ARG A 236 7.81 -8.08 3.86
CA ARG A 236 6.79 -8.90 4.53
C ARG A 236 7.38 -10.20 5.07
N LYS A 237 8.07 -10.95 4.24
CA LYS A 237 8.73 -12.21 4.66
C LYS A 237 9.73 -11.97 5.79
N GLY A 238 10.56 -10.94 5.67
CA GLY A 238 11.51 -10.55 6.72
C GLY A 238 10.83 -10.21 8.03
N PHE A 239 9.77 -9.39 7.98
CA PHE A 239 8.98 -8.99 9.15
C PHE A 239 8.36 -10.19 9.89
N TYR A 240 7.72 -11.12 9.18
CA TYR A 240 7.12 -12.29 9.81
C TYR A 240 8.15 -13.26 10.39
N ARG A 241 9.34 -13.37 9.79
CA ARG A 241 10.46 -14.12 10.37
C ARG A 241 10.93 -13.49 11.69
N LEU A 242 11.03 -12.17 11.75
CA LEU A 242 11.34 -11.45 13.00
C LEU A 242 10.27 -11.67 14.07
N LEU A 243 8.98 -11.63 13.71
CA LEU A 243 7.87 -11.94 14.63
C LEU A 243 7.92 -13.37 15.15
N ALA A 244 8.41 -14.33 14.36
CA ALA A 244 8.62 -15.70 14.78
C ALA A 244 9.88 -15.89 15.67
N GLY A 245 10.61 -14.80 15.98
CA GLY A 245 11.83 -14.84 16.77
C GLY A 245 13.07 -15.31 15.98
N GLU A 246 12.96 -15.40 14.65
CA GLU A 246 14.11 -15.75 13.81
C GLU A 246 15.06 -14.56 13.65
N LYS A 247 16.35 -14.84 13.66
CA LYS A 247 17.37 -13.83 13.31
C LYS A 247 17.43 -13.68 11.79
N MET A 248 17.66 -12.43 11.35
CA MET A 248 18.00 -12.20 9.95
C MET A 248 19.37 -12.81 9.66
N VAL A 249 19.40 -13.75 8.73
CA VAL A 249 20.62 -14.46 8.36
C VAL A 249 21.10 -13.94 7.01
N ARG A 250 22.38 -13.66 6.93
CA ARG A 250 23.04 -13.25 5.69
C ARG A 250 22.80 -14.31 4.59
N PRO A 251 22.34 -13.91 3.39
CA PRO A 251 22.24 -14.85 2.29
C PRO A 251 23.61 -15.45 1.94
N PRO A 252 23.68 -16.75 1.59
CA PRO A 252 24.95 -17.35 1.18
C PRO A 252 25.48 -16.68 -0.07
N LEU A 253 26.80 -16.45 -0.11
CA LEU A 253 27.48 -15.93 -1.29
C LEU A 253 27.55 -17.01 -2.36
N THR A 254 27.09 -16.68 -3.56
CA THR A 254 27.38 -17.42 -4.78
C THR A 254 28.53 -16.71 -5.48
N HIS A 255 29.46 -17.43 -6.06
CA HIS A 255 30.76 -17.03 -6.61
C HIS A 255 30.81 -15.66 -7.30
N GLY A 256 31.84 -14.85 -6.97
CA GLY A 256 32.05 -13.55 -7.60
C GLY A 256 33.45 -13.00 -7.37
N GLN A 257 33.81 -11.98 -8.14
CA GLN A 257 35.09 -11.30 -8.00
C GLN A 257 34.95 -10.11 -7.04
N PRO A 258 36.00 -9.78 -6.24
CA PRO A 258 35.97 -8.62 -5.36
C PRO A 258 35.86 -7.33 -6.19
N ALA A 259 34.90 -6.47 -5.83
CA ALA A 259 34.82 -5.14 -6.40
C ALA A 259 35.59 -4.14 -5.51
N ARG A 260 36.28 -3.22 -6.17
CA ARG A 260 36.92 -2.11 -5.49
C ARG A 260 36.11 -0.85 -5.75
N ILE A 261 35.48 -0.30 -4.72
CA ILE A 261 34.98 1.07 -4.81
C ILE A 261 36.20 2.00 -4.87
N ALA A 262 36.13 2.97 -5.78
CA ALA A 262 37.25 3.88 -6.04
C ALA A 262 37.71 4.62 -4.77
N PRO A 263 39.00 4.97 -4.66
CA PRO A 263 39.57 5.70 -3.51
C PRO A 263 38.87 7.03 -3.19
N ALA A 264 38.15 7.62 -4.16
CA ALA A 264 37.35 8.84 -3.98
C ALA A 264 36.23 8.69 -2.91
N CYS A 265 35.84 7.46 -2.61
CA CYS A 265 34.84 7.18 -1.56
C CYS A 265 35.42 7.03 -0.16
N LYS A 266 36.64 7.46 0.12
CA LYS A 266 37.16 7.48 1.49
C LYS A 266 36.33 8.42 2.35
N ALA A 267 35.26 7.88 2.93
CA ALA A 267 34.45 8.58 3.87
C ALA A 267 35.29 8.95 5.08
N ARG A 268 35.22 10.18 5.50
CA ARG A 268 35.70 10.59 6.82
C ARG A 268 34.62 10.19 7.81
N ALA A 269 34.84 9.12 8.56
CA ALA A 269 33.87 8.65 9.55
C ALA A 269 33.47 9.80 10.48
N LEU A 270 32.24 10.25 10.37
CA LEU A 270 31.72 11.30 11.20
C LEU A 270 31.49 10.74 12.62
N SER A 271 31.88 11.51 13.65
CA SER A 271 31.94 11.02 15.02
C SER A 271 30.62 10.52 15.59
N TYR A 272 29.50 10.94 15.04
CA TYR A 272 28.16 10.53 15.46
C TYR A 272 27.69 9.22 14.83
N THR A 273 28.29 8.73 13.73
CA THR A 273 27.99 7.42 13.15
C THR A 273 28.29 6.30 14.14
N LYS A 274 29.26 6.48 15.01
CA LYS A 274 29.62 5.51 16.06
C LYS A 274 28.60 5.38 17.20
N ALA A 275 27.82 6.42 17.45
CA ALA A 275 26.94 6.47 18.61
C ALA A 275 25.57 5.79 18.37
N ARG A 276 25.24 5.48 17.12
CA ARG A 276 23.89 5.01 16.74
C ARG A 276 23.85 3.66 16.03
N SER A 277 24.98 2.98 15.88
CA SER A 277 25.03 1.58 15.45
C SER A 277 25.13 0.69 16.69
N GLY A 278 24.19 -0.20 16.93
CA GLY A 278 24.19 -1.14 18.03
C GLY A 278 22.84 -1.81 18.27
N GLU A 279 22.79 -2.79 19.14
CA GLU A 279 21.62 -3.64 19.41
C GLU A 279 20.31 -2.88 19.73
N GLY A 280 20.36 -1.64 20.20
CA GLY A 280 19.18 -0.82 20.47
C GLY A 280 18.57 -0.12 19.27
N VAL A 281 19.26 -0.03 18.14
CA VAL A 281 18.82 0.76 16.96
C VAL A 281 17.61 0.12 16.30
N LEU A 282 17.63 -1.20 16.14
CA LEU A 282 16.49 -1.94 15.57
C LEU A 282 15.21 -1.70 16.37
N LEU A 283 15.25 -1.93 17.68
CA LEU A 283 14.09 -1.78 18.55
C LEU A 283 13.57 -0.33 18.52
N ARG A 284 14.45 0.65 18.61
CA ARG A 284 14.09 2.06 18.52
C ARG A 284 13.43 2.41 17.20
N ASN A 285 13.99 2.00 16.06
CA ASN A 285 13.45 2.27 14.74
C ASN A 285 12.06 1.64 14.56
N VAL A 286 11.86 0.42 15.05
CA VAL A 286 10.57 -0.27 15.01
C VAL A 286 9.54 0.44 15.87
N LEU A 287 9.90 0.85 17.09
CA LEU A 287 8.98 1.57 17.99
C LEU A 287 8.57 2.93 17.43
N LEU A 288 9.52 3.69 16.88
CA LEU A 288 9.22 4.99 16.26
C LEU A 288 8.38 4.83 14.98
N ALA A 289 8.66 3.82 14.16
CA ALA A 289 7.82 3.50 13.01
C ALA A 289 6.40 3.08 13.42
N ALA A 290 6.26 2.33 14.51
CA ALA A 290 4.96 1.95 15.05
C ALA A 290 4.20 3.18 15.61
N GLU A 291 4.87 4.11 16.27
CA GLU A 291 4.29 5.37 16.74
C GLU A 291 3.81 6.24 15.56
N GLN A 292 4.64 6.40 14.52
CA GLN A 292 4.26 7.12 13.30
C GLN A 292 3.04 6.49 12.62
N LEU A 293 3.01 5.15 12.53
CA LEU A 293 1.88 4.41 11.99
C LEU A 293 0.60 4.63 12.83
N ALA A 294 0.72 4.59 14.16
CA ALA A 294 -0.41 4.82 15.06
C ALA A 294 -0.96 6.24 14.92
N ASN A 295 -0.09 7.25 14.81
CA ASN A 295 -0.50 8.64 14.60
C ASN A 295 -1.21 8.81 13.24
N ALA A 296 -0.64 8.29 12.16
CA ALA A 296 -1.26 8.32 10.83
C ALA A 296 -2.62 7.61 10.81
N TYR A 297 -2.75 6.48 11.52
CA TYR A 297 -4.03 5.78 11.66
C TYR A 297 -5.06 6.62 12.43
N SER A 298 -4.66 7.28 13.52
CA SER A 298 -5.56 8.15 14.30
C SER A 298 -6.04 9.35 13.49
N GLU A 299 -5.16 9.98 12.69
CA GLU A 299 -5.54 11.09 11.81
C GLU A 299 -6.52 10.63 10.72
N GLN A 300 -6.29 9.46 10.12
CA GLN A 300 -7.19 8.87 9.13
C GLN A 300 -8.53 8.49 9.75
N GLN A 301 -8.53 7.96 10.97
CA GLN A 301 -9.75 7.64 11.70
C GLN A 301 -10.58 8.90 11.92
N ALA A 302 -9.98 9.97 12.45
CA ALA A 302 -10.66 11.23 12.67
C ALA A 302 -11.24 11.84 11.37
N ALA A 303 -10.52 11.70 10.25
CA ALA A 303 -11.01 12.14 8.94
C ALA A 303 -12.18 11.28 8.45
N SER A 304 -12.11 9.95 8.62
CA SER A 304 -13.17 9.03 8.18
C SER A 304 -14.44 9.12 9.03
N GLU A 305 -14.35 9.48 10.30
CA GLU A 305 -15.50 9.68 11.19
C GLU A 305 -16.44 10.82 10.76
N GLN A 306 -16.05 11.64 9.80
CA GLN A 306 -16.89 12.69 9.22
C GLN A 306 -17.86 12.14 8.17
N HIS A 307 -17.63 10.96 7.63
CA HIS A 307 -18.45 10.37 6.58
C HIS A 307 -19.62 9.57 7.17
N LYS A 308 -20.82 9.83 6.68
CA LYS A 308 -22.03 9.15 7.12
C LYS A 308 -22.21 7.82 6.39
N VAL A 309 -22.57 6.78 7.15
CA VAL A 309 -22.95 5.46 6.62
C VAL A 309 -24.44 5.23 6.86
N SER A 310 -25.20 4.91 5.83
CA SER A 310 -26.56 4.41 5.97
C SER A 310 -26.53 2.89 5.98
N LEU A 311 -26.99 2.29 7.11
CA LEU A 311 -27.06 0.85 7.28
C LEU A 311 -28.49 0.40 7.06
N LEU A 312 -28.69 -0.46 6.07
CA LEU A 312 -30.00 -0.96 5.64
C LEU A 312 -30.22 -2.36 6.22
N LEU A 313 -31.25 -2.53 7.06
CA LEU A 313 -31.58 -3.80 7.69
C LEU A 313 -33.03 -4.19 7.39
N PRO A 314 -33.29 -5.03 6.38
CA PRO A 314 -34.62 -5.53 6.10
C PRO A 314 -35.10 -6.50 7.18
N TYR A 315 -36.38 -6.49 7.50
CA TYR A 315 -37.06 -7.52 8.24
C TYR A 315 -37.81 -8.44 7.27
N LEU A 316 -37.55 -9.75 7.35
CA LEU A 316 -38.08 -10.75 6.43
C LEU A 316 -39.19 -11.64 7.06
N GLY A 317 -39.74 -11.25 8.24
CA GLY A 317 -40.74 -12.01 8.96
C GLY A 317 -40.17 -12.98 10.01
N GLU A 318 -38.85 -13.16 10.06
CA GLU A 318 -38.20 -14.06 11.02
C GLU A 318 -37.58 -13.27 12.19
N GLN A 319 -38.16 -13.38 13.38
CA GLN A 319 -37.82 -12.54 14.54
C GLN A 319 -36.41 -12.81 15.07
N GLU A 320 -36.04 -14.08 15.31
CA GLU A 320 -34.77 -14.46 15.92
C GLU A 320 -33.54 -14.07 15.04
N PRO A 321 -33.49 -14.39 13.72
CA PRO A 321 -32.45 -13.93 12.84
C PRO A 321 -32.33 -12.41 12.78
N PHE A 322 -33.46 -11.70 12.75
CA PHE A 322 -33.44 -10.24 12.75
C PHE A 322 -32.88 -9.66 14.05
N GLN A 323 -33.26 -10.20 15.22
CA GLN A 323 -32.74 -9.73 16.51
C GLN A 323 -31.23 -9.89 16.62
N GLN A 324 -30.67 -10.98 16.11
CA GLN A 324 -29.23 -11.23 16.13
C GLN A 324 -28.49 -10.22 15.26
N SER A 325 -28.96 -10.01 14.04
CA SER A 325 -28.37 -9.01 13.13
C SER A 325 -28.52 -7.60 13.68
N PHE A 326 -29.70 -7.25 14.20
CA PHE A 326 -29.94 -5.95 14.83
C PHE A 326 -28.97 -5.69 16.00
N ALA A 327 -28.77 -6.67 16.86
CA ALA A 327 -27.83 -6.56 17.97
C ALA A 327 -26.39 -6.30 17.49
N SER A 328 -25.95 -6.98 16.42
CA SER A 328 -24.62 -6.77 15.85
C SER A 328 -24.46 -5.38 15.22
N VAL A 329 -25.51 -4.90 14.54
CA VAL A 329 -25.54 -3.57 13.93
C VAL A 329 -25.51 -2.46 14.98
N VAL A 330 -26.25 -2.63 16.08
CA VAL A 330 -26.25 -1.68 17.20
C VAL A 330 -24.89 -1.67 17.91
N ALA A 331 -24.21 -2.82 17.97
CA ALA A 331 -22.88 -2.96 18.57
C ALA A 331 -21.75 -2.39 17.70
N GLU A 332 -21.98 -2.10 16.40
CA GLU A 332 -21.00 -1.45 15.52
C GLU A 332 -20.62 -0.07 16.10
N ASP A 333 -19.33 0.20 16.23
CA ASP A 333 -18.83 1.39 16.94
C ASP A 333 -18.56 2.61 16.06
N TYR A 334 -18.75 2.50 14.74
CA TYR A 334 -18.64 3.64 13.85
C TYR A 334 -19.64 4.75 14.22
N PRO A 335 -19.18 6.03 14.41
CA PRO A 335 -20.00 7.05 15.05
C PRO A 335 -21.11 7.61 14.15
N GLN A 336 -20.88 7.73 12.85
CA GLN A 336 -21.79 8.38 11.91
C GLN A 336 -22.64 7.34 11.14
N VAL A 337 -23.49 6.61 11.87
CA VAL A 337 -24.40 5.59 11.29
C VAL A 337 -25.84 5.98 11.52
N ASN A 338 -26.64 6.03 10.44
CA ASN A 338 -28.08 5.94 10.52
C ASN A 338 -28.54 4.52 10.16
N LEU A 339 -29.33 3.91 11.05
CA LEU A 339 -29.88 2.59 10.82
C LEU A 339 -31.29 2.70 10.23
N ILE A 340 -31.49 2.14 9.05
CA ILE A 340 -32.79 2.14 8.34
C ILE A 340 -33.35 0.73 8.37
N VAL A 341 -34.47 0.56 9.05
CA VAL A 341 -35.18 -0.72 9.21
C VAL A 341 -36.48 -0.66 8.40
N PHE A 342 -36.76 -1.72 7.65
CA PHE A 342 -37.98 -1.79 6.85
C PHE A 342 -38.42 -3.25 6.66
N PRO A 343 -39.76 -3.53 6.60
CA PRO A 343 -40.25 -4.85 6.27
C PRO A 343 -40.07 -5.13 4.77
N LEU A 344 -39.70 -6.36 4.43
CA LEU A 344 -39.52 -6.82 3.05
C LEU A 344 -40.17 -8.21 2.90
N GLY A 345 -41.12 -8.32 1.97
CA GLY A 345 -41.93 -9.52 1.75
C GLY A 345 -43.28 -9.50 2.47
N GLU A 346 -44.28 -10.27 1.95
CA GLU A 346 -45.68 -10.24 2.42
C GLU A 346 -45.83 -10.59 3.91
N GLU A 347 -45.05 -11.56 4.39
CA GLU A 347 -45.13 -11.99 5.82
C GLU A 347 -44.60 -10.91 6.75
N ALA A 348 -43.54 -10.20 6.35
CA ALA A 348 -42.91 -9.16 7.17
C ALA A 348 -43.77 -7.90 7.28
N ILE A 349 -44.51 -7.56 6.23
CA ILE A 349 -45.32 -6.32 6.11
C ILE A 349 -46.51 -6.35 7.10
N HIS A 350 -47.03 -7.52 7.39
CA HIS A 350 -48.19 -7.72 8.25
C HIS A 350 -47.80 -8.11 9.70
N ASP A 351 -46.53 -8.09 10.05
CA ASP A 351 -46.04 -8.46 11.38
C ASP A 351 -45.93 -7.23 12.29
N ASP A 352 -46.89 -7.08 13.19
CA ASP A 352 -46.91 -5.99 14.20
C ASP A 352 -45.77 -6.06 15.22
N TRP A 353 -45.06 -7.19 15.30
CA TRP A 353 -43.96 -7.41 16.24
C TRP A 353 -42.80 -6.42 16.02
N LEU A 354 -42.45 -6.12 14.76
CA LEU A 354 -41.29 -5.28 14.44
C LEU A 354 -41.40 -3.87 15.06
N LEU A 355 -42.56 -3.25 14.98
CA LEU A 355 -42.80 -1.93 15.58
C LEU A 355 -42.64 -1.94 17.09
N GLY A 356 -43.22 -2.94 17.77
CA GLY A 356 -43.06 -3.11 19.20
C GLY A 356 -41.60 -3.33 19.61
N PHE A 357 -40.89 -4.15 18.85
CA PHE A 357 -39.45 -4.39 19.07
C PHE A 357 -38.63 -3.10 18.90
N LEU A 358 -38.81 -2.36 17.82
CA LEU A 358 -38.07 -1.11 17.58
C LEU A 358 -38.37 -0.03 18.63
N GLN A 359 -39.61 0.09 19.09
CA GLN A 359 -39.97 0.99 20.19
C GLN A 359 -39.23 0.64 21.47
N GLU A 360 -39.13 -0.66 21.79
CA GLU A 360 -38.38 -1.11 22.96
C GLU A 360 -36.87 -0.87 22.84
N GLN A 361 -36.31 -0.97 21.63
CA GLN A 361 -34.87 -0.80 21.38
C GLN A 361 -34.46 0.68 21.24
N SER A 362 -35.34 1.57 20.82
CA SER A 362 -35.01 2.99 20.60
C SER A 362 -34.46 3.67 21.86
N ASP A 363 -34.94 3.29 23.04
CA ASP A 363 -34.46 3.85 24.31
C ASP A 363 -33.13 3.21 24.79
N LYS A 364 -32.72 2.11 24.17
CA LYS A 364 -31.53 1.32 24.56
C LYS A 364 -30.31 1.53 23.68
N THR A 365 -30.45 2.18 22.53
CA THR A 365 -29.37 2.42 21.60
C THR A 365 -29.12 3.90 21.40
N ALA A 366 -27.84 4.27 21.20
CA ALA A 366 -27.46 5.63 20.82
C ALA A 366 -27.53 5.87 19.30
N LYS A 367 -27.84 4.84 18.51
CA LYS A 367 -27.96 4.97 17.05
C LYS A 367 -29.31 5.55 16.65
N ASP A 368 -29.29 6.39 15.62
CA ASP A 368 -30.49 6.91 14.99
C ASP A 368 -31.15 5.80 14.15
N ILE A 369 -32.40 5.45 14.51
CA ILE A 369 -33.16 4.38 13.85
C ILE A 369 -34.32 5.01 13.07
N VAL A 370 -34.29 4.83 11.76
CA VAL A 370 -35.37 5.19 10.85
C VAL A 370 -36.16 3.95 10.49
N TYR A 371 -37.45 3.95 10.74
CA TYR A 371 -38.35 2.88 10.32
C TYR A 371 -39.18 3.32 9.10
N LEU A 372 -39.10 2.54 8.01
CA LEU A 372 -39.90 2.77 6.81
C LEU A 372 -41.01 1.74 6.74
N GLN A 373 -42.25 2.19 6.76
CA GLN A 373 -43.45 1.31 6.82
C GLN A 373 -44.12 1.08 5.48
N GLU A 374 -43.85 1.93 4.47
CA GLU A 374 -44.58 1.91 3.22
C GLU A 374 -44.22 0.76 2.27
N GLN A 375 -45.13 0.41 1.37
CA GLN A 375 -45.06 -0.75 0.50
C GLN A 375 -44.86 -0.37 -0.99
N GLY A 376 -44.31 -1.29 -1.75
CA GLY A 376 -44.17 -1.15 -3.20
C GLY A 376 -43.14 -0.11 -3.63
N ASP A 377 -43.49 0.67 -4.64
CA ASP A 377 -42.56 1.66 -5.23
C ASP A 377 -42.22 2.79 -4.25
N ILE A 378 -43.11 3.14 -3.37
CA ILE A 378 -42.94 4.22 -2.38
C ILE A 378 -41.86 3.84 -1.39
N LEU A 379 -41.85 2.60 -0.88
CA LEU A 379 -40.78 2.11 0.01
C LEU A 379 -39.37 2.35 -0.59
N TRP A 380 -39.20 2.08 -1.87
CA TRP A 380 -37.89 2.22 -2.51
C TRP A 380 -37.49 3.66 -2.75
N GLN A 381 -38.46 4.57 -2.95
CA GLN A 381 -38.21 6.01 -2.99
C GLN A 381 -37.80 6.51 -1.61
N ASP A 382 -38.54 6.16 -0.56
CA ASP A 382 -38.26 6.57 0.81
C ASP A 382 -36.92 5.98 1.30
N LEU A 383 -36.59 4.75 0.90
CA LEU A 383 -35.28 4.14 1.17
C LEU A 383 -34.16 4.93 0.52
N ALA A 384 -34.32 5.32 -0.74
CA ALA A 384 -33.31 6.11 -1.47
C ALA A 384 -33.13 7.52 -0.89
N GLU A 385 -34.20 8.13 -0.36
CA GLU A 385 -34.15 9.42 0.32
C GLU A 385 -33.55 9.32 1.72
N SER A 386 -34.00 8.33 2.51
CA SER A 386 -33.55 8.12 3.90
C SER A 386 -32.10 7.62 3.97
N ALA A 387 -31.63 6.88 2.96
CA ALA A 387 -30.25 6.43 2.84
C ALA A 387 -29.34 7.57 2.35
N ASP A 388 -29.24 8.63 3.15
CA ASP A 388 -28.53 9.87 2.84
C ASP A 388 -27.02 9.80 3.08
N GLY A 389 -26.52 8.72 3.69
CA GLY A 389 -25.09 8.48 3.91
C GLY A 389 -24.28 8.43 2.61
N GLU A 390 -23.04 8.86 2.67
CA GLU A 390 -22.11 8.74 1.54
C GLU A 390 -21.82 7.27 1.17
N PHE A 391 -21.88 6.40 2.18
CA PHE A 391 -21.71 4.97 2.05
C PHE A 391 -22.95 4.21 2.49
N ILE A 392 -23.18 3.06 1.86
CA ILE A 392 -24.33 2.18 2.11
C ILE A 392 -23.81 0.80 2.55
N GLN A 393 -24.26 0.36 3.73
CA GLN A 393 -24.04 -0.98 4.25
C GLN A 393 -25.36 -1.71 4.33
N TRP A 394 -25.43 -2.90 3.76
CA TRP A 394 -26.54 -3.83 4.03
C TRP A 394 -26.24 -4.72 5.23
N GLY A 395 -27.27 -5.03 6.01
CA GLY A 395 -27.29 -6.11 6.98
C GLY A 395 -28.48 -7.00 6.69
N PHE A 396 -28.27 -8.30 6.52
CA PHE A 396 -29.36 -9.24 6.30
C PHE A 396 -29.67 -10.02 7.57
N PRO A 397 -30.96 -10.36 7.82
CA PRO A 397 -31.33 -11.18 8.96
C PRO A 397 -30.57 -12.49 9.01
N GLY A 398 -29.97 -12.79 10.16
CA GLY A 398 -29.07 -13.92 10.37
C GLY A 398 -27.58 -13.60 10.22
N ASP A 399 -27.21 -12.54 9.50
CA ASP A 399 -25.81 -12.14 9.38
C ASP A 399 -25.38 -11.30 10.58
N ILE A 400 -24.14 -11.52 11.04
CA ILE A 400 -23.56 -10.81 12.19
C ILE A 400 -22.39 -9.97 11.70
N LEU A 401 -22.50 -8.66 11.85
CA LEU A 401 -21.44 -7.70 11.54
C LEU A 401 -20.44 -7.64 12.70
N ALA A 402 -19.16 -7.63 12.39
CA ALA A 402 -18.14 -7.39 13.40
C ALA A 402 -18.24 -5.95 13.95
N GLN A 403 -18.05 -5.79 15.25
CA GLN A 403 -18.20 -4.50 15.95
C GLN A 403 -17.40 -3.34 15.36
N HIS A 404 -16.27 -3.62 14.72
CA HIS A 404 -15.38 -2.62 14.12
C HIS A 404 -15.32 -2.74 12.59
N LYS A 405 -16.43 -3.13 11.95
CA LYS A 405 -16.46 -3.39 10.50
C LYS A 405 -16.35 -2.12 9.67
N LEU A 406 -17.14 -1.11 10.00
CA LEU A 406 -17.33 0.05 9.15
C LEU A 406 -16.08 0.95 9.08
N GLN A 407 -15.40 1.16 10.20
CA GLN A 407 -14.24 2.05 10.26
C GLN A 407 -13.16 1.74 9.21
N PRO A 408 -12.60 0.52 9.10
CA PRO A 408 -11.57 0.21 8.10
C PRO A 408 -12.10 0.28 6.66
N MET A 409 -13.38 -0.04 6.44
CA MET A 409 -13.98 -0.01 5.11
C MET A 409 -14.22 1.42 4.63
N VAL A 410 -14.73 2.30 5.50
CA VAL A 410 -14.90 3.74 5.23
C VAL A 410 -13.53 4.37 4.96
N THR A 411 -12.53 4.08 5.79
CA THR A 411 -11.16 4.56 5.61
C THR A 411 -10.61 4.16 4.23
N THR A 412 -10.86 2.92 3.81
CA THR A 412 -10.41 2.43 2.49
C THR A 412 -11.12 3.17 1.35
N LEU A 413 -12.45 3.35 1.42
CA LEU A 413 -13.21 4.07 0.39
C LEU A 413 -12.83 5.54 0.34
N THR A 414 -12.59 6.17 1.48
CA THR A 414 -12.17 7.58 1.54
C THR A 414 -10.80 7.79 0.92
N ARG A 415 -9.85 6.89 1.23
CA ARG A 415 -8.47 6.93 0.69
C ARG A 415 -8.42 6.68 -0.83
N HIS A 416 -9.30 5.82 -1.33
CA HIS A 416 -9.32 5.41 -2.74
C HIS A 416 -10.61 5.86 -3.41
N GLY A 417 -10.65 7.13 -3.80
CA GLY A 417 -11.83 7.78 -4.38
C GLY A 417 -12.38 7.13 -5.67
N ASN A 418 -11.58 6.30 -6.34
CA ASN A 418 -11.93 5.56 -7.55
C ASN A 418 -12.55 4.17 -7.29
N ILE A 419 -12.67 3.73 -6.03
CA ILE A 419 -13.29 2.45 -5.68
C ILE A 419 -14.80 2.65 -5.47
N ASP A 420 -15.62 1.79 -6.05
CA ASP A 420 -17.08 1.83 -5.94
C ASP A 420 -17.59 1.13 -4.69
N PHE A 421 -16.94 0.06 -4.28
CA PHE A 421 -17.21 -0.63 -3.02
C PHE A 421 -16.00 -1.44 -2.54
N VAL A 422 -16.01 -1.77 -1.24
CA VAL A 422 -15.00 -2.62 -0.60
C VAL A 422 -15.66 -3.91 -0.11
N LEU A 423 -15.05 -5.04 -0.45
CA LEU A 423 -15.42 -6.37 0.07
C LEU A 423 -14.55 -6.75 1.27
N THR A 424 -15.14 -7.55 2.17
CA THR A 424 -14.42 -8.20 3.27
C THR A 424 -14.57 -9.71 3.17
N ASN A 425 -13.63 -10.46 3.74
CA ASN A 425 -13.84 -11.88 3.99
C ASN A 425 -15.01 -12.10 4.94
N SER A 426 -15.64 -13.24 4.85
CA SER A 426 -16.74 -13.63 5.71
C SER A 426 -16.55 -15.05 6.25
N LEU A 427 -17.15 -15.32 7.42
CA LEU A 427 -17.30 -16.68 7.95
C LEU A 427 -18.72 -17.16 7.63
N ASP A 428 -18.83 -18.26 6.90
CA ASP A 428 -20.11 -18.83 6.49
C ASP A 428 -20.48 -20.01 7.38
N TYR A 429 -21.65 -19.91 8.01
CA TYR A 429 -22.23 -20.95 8.86
C TYR A 429 -23.47 -21.52 8.19
N PRO A 430 -23.55 -22.84 7.97
CA PRO A 430 -24.67 -23.46 7.26
C PRO A 430 -25.99 -23.44 8.04
N ALA A 431 -25.98 -23.12 9.32
CA ALA A 431 -27.19 -22.93 10.14
C ALA A 431 -26.95 -21.99 11.31
N LEU A 432 -28.02 -21.28 11.71
CA LEU A 432 -28.02 -20.23 12.73
C LEU A 432 -27.45 -20.63 14.11
N HIS A 433 -27.46 -21.93 14.43
CA HIS A 433 -27.06 -22.44 15.76
C HIS A 433 -25.83 -23.34 15.72
N GLN A 434 -25.06 -23.35 14.63
CA GLN A 434 -23.82 -24.11 14.61
C GLN A 434 -22.72 -23.44 15.45
N ALA A 435 -21.94 -24.25 16.14
CA ALA A 435 -20.80 -23.75 16.90
C ALA A 435 -19.83 -23.03 15.97
N LYS A 436 -19.26 -21.89 16.42
CA LYS A 436 -18.28 -21.07 15.65
C LYS A 436 -17.10 -21.88 15.11
N GLU A 437 -16.78 -23.01 15.73
CA GLU A 437 -15.74 -23.96 15.30
C GLU A 437 -16.04 -24.67 13.96
N GLN A 438 -17.28 -24.58 13.47
CA GLN A 438 -17.74 -25.23 12.23
C GLN A 438 -17.95 -24.23 11.06
N GLY A 439 -17.70 -22.96 11.28
CA GLY A 439 -17.77 -21.94 10.23
C GLY A 439 -16.68 -22.12 9.17
N THR A 440 -17.03 -21.96 7.91
CA THR A 440 -16.08 -21.99 6.80
C THR A 440 -15.69 -20.55 6.45
N LEU A 441 -14.39 -20.26 6.47
CA LEU A 441 -13.87 -18.99 5.97
C LEU A 441 -14.12 -18.90 4.47
N VAL A 442 -14.95 -17.95 4.07
CA VAL A 442 -15.06 -17.55 2.67
C VAL A 442 -13.94 -16.55 2.41
N ASP A 443 -12.78 -17.12 2.05
CA ASP A 443 -11.61 -16.35 1.67
C ASP A 443 -11.79 -15.88 0.22
N LEU A 444 -11.78 -14.59 0.03
CA LEU A 444 -11.78 -13.96 -1.29
C LEU A 444 -10.46 -14.21 -2.04
N GLN A 445 -9.84 -15.37 -1.95
CA GLN A 445 -8.58 -15.78 -2.60
C GLN A 445 -8.30 -14.97 -3.88
N LEU A 446 -7.97 -13.69 -3.68
CA LEU A 446 -7.77 -12.78 -4.79
C LEU A 446 -6.53 -13.23 -5.55
N PRO A 447 -6.60 -13.48 -6.86
CA PRO A 447 -5.42 -13.81 -7.62
C PRO A 447 -4.40 -12.70 -7.40
N ASP A 448 -3.22 -13.08 -6.94
CA ASP A 448 -2.07 -12.19 -6.74
C ASP A 448 -2.26 -11.05 -5.72
N GLY A 449 -3.13 -11.20 -4.72
CA GLY A 449 -3.32 -10.24 -3.64
C GLY A 449 -3.83 -8.88 -4.08
N PHE A 450 -4.69 -8.83 -5.07
CA PHE A 450 -5.31 -7.60 -5.55
C PHE A 450 -6.15 -6.96 -4.45
N ALA A 451 -5.72 -5.81 -3.95
CA ALA A 451 -6.53 -4.96 -3.10
C ALA A 451 -7.57 -4.16 -3.91
N ILE A 452 -7.33 -3.91 -5.20
CA ILE A 452 -8.19 -3.13 -6.10
C ILE A 452 -8.21 -3.78 -7.47
N GLY A 453 -9.39 -3.98 -8.06
CA GLY A 453 -9.57 -4.58 -9.37
C GLY A 453 -10.84 -4.14 -10.10
N ASP A 454 -10.83 -4.28 -11.43
CA ASP A 454 -11.99 -4.06 -12.29
C ASP A 454 -13.03 -5.16 -12.08
N GLY A 455 -14.33 -4.81 -12.06
CA GLY A 455 -15.45 -5.74 -11.92
C GLY A 455 -15.49 -6.85 -13.00
N ASN A 456 -14.91 -6.62 -14.18
CA ASN A 456 -14.77 -7.66 -15.20
C ASN A 456 -13.81 -8.78 -14.78
N ILE A 457 -12.69 -8.43 -14.16
CA ILE A 457 -11.73 -9.40 -13.59
C ILE A 457 -12.42 -10.20 -12.49
N TYR A 458 -13.16 -9.55 -11.63
CA TYR A 458 -13.97 -10.20 -10.60
C TYR A 458 -15.04 -11.12 -11.19
N ARG A 459 -15.78 -10.70 -12.20
CA ARG A 459 -16.76 -11.56 -12.88
C ARG A 459 -16.14 -12.83 -13.49
N GLN A 460 -14.96 -12.73 -14.08
CA GLN A 460 -14.24 -13.91 -14.60
C GLN A 460 -13.78 -14.82 -13.47
N TYR A 461 -13.28 -14.24 -12.39
CA TYR A 461 -12.88 -14.97 -11.20
C TYR A 461 -14.07 -15.71 -10.55
N LEU A 462 -15.20 -15.01 -10.40
CA LEU A 462 -16.43 -15.56 -9.84
C LEU A 462 -17.01 -16.71 -10.67
N ARG A 463 -16.98 -16.58 -12.00
CA ARG A 463 -17.38 -17.69 -12.91
C ARG A 463 -16.49 -18.91 -12.77
N LYS A 464 -15.21 -18.71 -12.46
CA LYS A 464 -14.24 -19.79 -12.31
C LYS A 464 -14.35 -20.50 -10.95
N HIS A 465 -14.76 -19.77 -9.91
CA HIS A 465 -14.77 -20.24 -8.52
C HIS A 465 -16.16 -20.26 -7.89
N GLN A 466 -17.20 -20.54 -8.63
CA GLN A 466 -18.67 -20.57 -8.36
C GLN A 466 -19.18 -20.50 -6.88
N ALA A 467 -18.31 -20.71 -5.91
CA ALA A 467 -18.62 -20.84 -4.49
C ALA A 467 -18.47 -19.55 -3.68
N LEU A 468 -17.86 -18.50 -4.21
CA LEU A 468 -17.30 -17.40 -3.40
C LEU A 468 -18.19 -16.18 -3.22
N LEU A 469 -19.27 -16.02 -3.99
CA LEU A 469 -20.22 -14.91 -3.83
C LEU A 469 -21.60 -15.32 -3.34
N SER A 470 -21.68 -16.39 -2.66
CA SER A 470 -22.87 -16.69 -1.87
C SER A 470 -22.98 -15.81 -0.62
N GLY A 471 -21.94 -15.06 -0.30
CA GLY A 471 -21.96 -14.02 0.70
C GLY A 471 -22.82 -12.85 0.29
N GLY A 472 -23.91 -12.63 1.01
CA GLY A 472 -24.89 -11.60 0.73
C GLY A 472 -24.31 -10.19 0.72
N LEU A 473 -25.17 -9.21 0.53
CA LEU A 473 -24.83 -7.78 0.57
C LEU A 473 -24.30 -7.30 1.95
N SER A 474 -24.32 -8.15 2.97
CA SER A 474 -23.76 -7.81 4.29
C SER A 474 -22.23 -7.73 4.30
N ALA A 475 -21.54 -8.38 3.35
CA ALA A 475 -20.08 -8.33 3.27
C ALA A 475 -19.54 -6.99 2.75
N PRO A 476 -20.02 -6.39 1.64
CA PRO A 476 -19.48 -5.16 1.09
C PRO A 476 -20.01 -3.88 1.77
N LEU A 477 -19.20 -2.82 1.71
CA LEU A 477 -19.59 -1.43 1.92
C LEU A 477 -19.52 -0.71 0.57
N PHE A 478 -20.61 -0.09 0.17
CA PHE A 478 -20.78 0.56 -1.13
C PHE A 478 -20.71 2.08 -1.03
N ARG A 479 -20.25 2.73 -2.10
CA ARG A 479 -20.61 4.13 -2.31
C ARG A 479 -22.11 4.25 -2.59
N ARG A 480 -22.75 5.31 -2.08
CA ARG A 480 -24.17 5.56 -2.33
C ARG A 480 -24.50 5.59 -3.84
N GLN A 481 -23.65 6.21 -4.63
CA GLN A 481 -23.82 6.27 -6.08
C GLN A 481 -23.91 4.89 -6.74
N THR A 482 -23.09 3.94 -6.30
CA THR A 482 -23.14 2.56 -6.79
C THR A 482 -24.47 1.90 -6.47
N MET A 483 -24.98 2.07 -5.24
CA MET A 483 -26.29 1.54 -4.85
C MET A 483 -27.44 2.21 -5.60
N GLN A 484 -27.38 3.51 -5.83
CA GLN A 484 -28.37 4.24 -6.64
C GLN A 484 -28.38 3.74 -8.08
N HIS A 485 -27.21 3.47 -8.67
CA HIS A 485 -27.11 2.96 -10.04
C HIS A 485 -27.76 1.59 -10.22
N CYS A 486 -27.67 0.71 -9.24
CA CYS A 486 -28.34 -0.61 -9.25
C CYS A 486 -29.74 -0.60 -8.61
N GLY A 487 -30.34 0.58 -8.40
CA GLY A 487 -31.69 0.73 -7.82
C GLY A 487 -31.83 0.09 -6.45
N PHE A 488 -30.79 0.16 -5.60
CA PHE A 488 -30.73 -0.53 -4.31
C PHE A 488 -31.00 -2.04 -4.38
N CYS A 489 -30.75 -2.65 -5.53
CA CYS A 489 -31.00 -4.06 -5.81
C CYS A 489 -32.49 -4.47 -5.75
N ARG A 490 -33.41 -3.52 -5.92
CA ARG A 490 -34.85 -3.67 -5.78
C ARG A 490 -35.41 -4.87 -6.55
N GLU A 491 -35.03 -5.01 -7.82
CA GLU A 491 -35.56 -6.06 -8.71
C GLU A 491 -35.30 -7.48 -8.22
N TYR A 492 -34.28 -7.63 -7.37
CA TYR A 492 -33.81 -8.93 -6.88
C TYR A 492 -34.17 -9.22 -5.43
N LEU A 493 -34.87 -8.29 -4.76
CA LEU A 493 -35.25 -8.38 -3.33
C LEU A 493 -36.76 -8.37 -3.10
N GLN A 494 -37.59 -8.22 -4.12
CA GLN A 494 -39.04 -7.98 -3.97
C GLN A 494 -39.78 -9.13 -3.28
N ASP A 495 -39.36 -10.37 -3.47
CA ASP A 495 -40.02 -11.55 -2.90
C ASP A 495 -39.46 -11.98 -1.53
N GLY A 496 -38.65 -11.13 -0.90
CA GLY A 496 -37.98 -11.44 0.38
C GLY A 496 -36.88 -12.49 0.27
N LYS A 497 -36.64 -13.06 -0.92
CA LYS A 497 -35.57 -14.02 -1.18
C LYS A 497 -34.57 -13.41 -2.16
N PRO A 498 -33.38 -13.02 -1.66
CA PRO A 498 -32.40 -12.38 -2.53
C PRO A 498 -31.85 -13.34 -3.59
N GLN A 499 -31.87 -12.88 -4.83
CA GLN A 499 -31.27 -13.59 -5.96
C GLN A 499 -29.79 -13.17 -6.09
N TRP A 500 -28.93 -13.70 -5.25
CA TRP A 500 -27.56 -13.27 -5.10
C TRP A 500 -26.77 -13.20 -6.40
N GLN A 501 -26.92 -14.16 -7.29
CA GLN A 501 -26.19 -14.18 -8.55
C GLN A 501 -26.59 -13.00 -9.46
N ALA A 502 -27.87 -12.65 -9.50
CA ALA A 502 -28.35 -11.55 -10.30
C ALA A 502 -27.98 -10.20 -9.67
N ILE A 503 -28.06 -10.07 -8.33
CA ILE A 503 -27.61 -8.90 -7.58
C ILE A 503 -26.13 -8.62 -7.89
N TRP A 504 -25.29 -9.63 -7.76
CA TRP A 504 -23.86 -9.46 -8.03
C TRP A 504 -23.56 -9.14 -9.50
N GLN A 505 -24.32 -9.67 -10.45
CA GLN A 505 -24.19 -9.29 -11.86
C GLN A 505 -24.50 -7.80 -12.09
N ALA A 506 -25.53 -7.29 -11.43
CA ALA A 506 -25.92 -5.88 -11.53
C ALA A 506 -24.90 -4.95 -10.85
N VAL A 507 -24.46 -5.30 -9.64
CA VAL A 507 -23.51 -4.49 -8.85
C VAL A 507 -22.11 -4.47 -9.48
N LEU A 508 -21.69 -5.57 -10.11
CA LEU A 508 -20.35 -5.70 -10.71
C LEU A 508 -20.25 -5.08 -12.10
N GLN A 509 -21.33 -4.51 -12.64
CA GLN A 509 -21.29 -3.87 -13.96
C GLN A 509 -20.48 -2.58 -13.85
N ASP A 510 -19.29 -2.60 -14.46
CA ASP A 510 -18.36 -1.47 -14.54
C ASP A 510 -17.80 -0.95 -13.18
N ALA A 511 -17.95 -1.72 -12.09
CA ALA A 511 -17.48 -1.33 -10.76
C ALA A 511 -15.97 -1.57 -10.58
N ILE A 512 -15.32 -0.67 -9.86
CA ILE A 512 -13.95 -0.84 -9.33
C ILE A 512 -14.05 -1.27 -7.87
N ILE A 513 -13.40 -2.38 -7.53
CA ILE A 513 -13.58 -3.09 -6.27
C ILE A 513 -12.31 -3.06 -5.45
N GLY A 514 -12.42 -2.69 -4.18
CA GLY A 514 -11.42 -2.95 -3.15
C GLY A 514 -11.75 -4.23 -2.37
N ALA A 515 -10.77 -4.92 -1.88
CA ALA A 515 -10.96 -6.09 -1.05
C ALA A 515 -10.05 -6.09 0.18
N MET A 516 -10.59 -6.57 1.31
CA MET A 516 -9.92 -6.67 2.59
C MET A 516 -9.87 -8.12 3.06
N ASP A 517 -8.70 -8.58 3.52
CA ASP A 517 -8.42 -9.95 3.95
C ASP A 517 -8.84 -10.23 5.42
N THR A 518 -9.72 -9.42 5.95
CA THR A 518 -10.18 -9.57 7.34
C THR A 518 -11.63 -10.02 7.33
N PRO A 519 -11.99 -11.12 8.01
CA PRO A 519 -13.38 -11.51 8.14
C PRO A 519 -14.10 -10.55 9.09
N LEU A 520 -15.00 -9.74 8.53
CA LEU A 520 -15.77 -8.74 9.26
C LEU A 520 -17.29 -9.05 9.29
N VAL A 521 -17.68 -10.21 8.78
CA VAL A 521 -19.08 -10.66 8.78
C VAL A 521 -19.14 -12.16 9.07
N GLU A 522 -20.03 -12.56 9.96
CA GLU A 522 -20.47 -13.94 10.12
C GLU A 522 -21.82 -14.07 9.41
N MET A 523 -21.92 -14.94 8.43
CA MET A 523 -23.15 -15.17 7.66
C MET A 523 -23.84 -16.45 8.13
N HIS A 524 -25.05 -16.29 8.60
CA HIS A 524 -25.90 -17.39 9.10
C HIS A 524 -27.19 -17.55 8.28
N SER A 525 -27.31 -16.81 7.19
CA SER A 525 -28.50 -16.87 6.34
C SER A 525 -28.61 -18.23 5.67
N GLN A 526 -29.79 -18.83 5.74
CA GLN A 526 -30.10 -20.02 4.93
C GLN A 526 -30.03 -19.63 3.45
N ARG A 527 -29.20 -20.33 2.72
CA ARG A 527 -29.04 -20.16 1.26
C ARG A 527 -30.14 -20.89 0.51
#